data_66a2f0e57dc85c68e5cbab67ff28850b
#
_entry.id   66a2f0e57dc85c68e5cbab67ff28850b
#
_cell.length_a   1.000
_cell.length_b   1.000
_cell.length_c   1.000
_cell.angle_alpha   90.00
_cell.angle_beta   90.00
_cell.angle_gamma   90.00
#
_symmetry.space_group_name_H-M   'P 1'
#
loop_
_entity.id
_entity.type
_entity.pdbx_description
1 polymer ?
#
loop_
_entity_poly.entity_id
_entity_poly.type
_entity_poly.pdbx_seq_one_letter_code
_entity_poly.pdbx_strand_id
1 'polypeptide(L)'
;MILQIADWIFDVDIPSTMDYSAHVWEDHCSCGYCRNFYETIDKAYPKLKLFLKQFGMDSLTPEEMSPIEPTLCMVSYCICGSIVKRGIFPLDSGDVVFAVSTDCENPLYEPPFGKPFIVLTSGLLELPWVLDEDMDEVISPANEPEYMERMAKRLLENVDSESMLS
;
A
#
# COMPACT_ATOMS: atom_id res chain seq x y z
N MET A 1 9.89 16.48 6.77
CA MET A 1 10.58 15.99 7.99
C MET A 1 11.52 14.87 7.59
N ILE A 2 12.76 14.97 8.00
CA ILE A 2 13.74 13.90 7.74
C ILE A 2 13.50 12.76 8.72
N LEU A 3 13.29 11.58 8.17
CA LEU A 3 13.06 10.33 8.91
C LEU A 3 14.15 9.34 8.53
N GLN A 4 14.86 8.82 9.53
CA GLN A 4 15.85 7.77 9.32
C GLN A 4 15.34 6.47 9.95
N ILE A 5 15.29 5.41 9.15
CA ILE A 5 14.96 4.04 9.59
C ILE A 5 16.06 3.11 9.08
N ALA A 6 16.83 2.54 9.99
CA ALA A 6 18.05 1.80 9.65
C ALA A 6 18.99 2.64 8.78
N ASP A 7 19.34 2.17 7.59
CA ASP A 7 20.20 2.91 6.63
C ASP A 7 19.40 3.68 5.57
N TRP A 8 18.05 3.69 5.67
CA TRP A 8 17.17 4.50 4.83
C TRP A 8 17.00 5.90 5.39
N ILE A 9 17.00 6.90 4.53
CA ILE A 9 16.67 8.29 4.88
C ILE A 9 15.60 8.80 3.93
N PHE A 10 14.51 9.32 4.51
CA PHE A 10 13.37 9.87 3.79
C PHE A 10 13.15 11.34 4.16
N ASP A 11 12.65 12.12 3.22
CA ASP A 11 12.02 13.40 3.52
C ASP A 11 10.50 13.23 3.36
N VAL A 12 9.80 13.22 4.50
CA VAL A 12 8.36 12.91 4.57
C VAL A 12 7.56 14.16 4.85
N ASP A 13 6.51 14.37 4.06
CA ASP A 13 5.48 15.37 4.35
C ASP A 13 4.42 14.73 5.26
N ILE A 14 4.65 14.83 6.57
CA ILE A 14 3.78 14.22 7.59
C ILE A 14 2.34 14.73 7.49
N PRO A 15 2.08 16.07 7.41
CA PRO A 15 0.69 16.57 7.32
C PRO A 15 -0.07 16.04 6.10
N SER A 16 0.55 16.02 4.93
CA SER A 16 -0.07 15.51 3.71
C SER A 16 -0.33 14.01 3.77
N THR A 17 0.59 13.25 4.33
CA THR A 17 0.44 11.81 4.52
C THR A 17 -0.67 11.51 5.52
N MET A 18 -0.75 12.26 6.61
CA MET A 18 -1.78 12.10 7.64
C MET A 18 -3.18 12.39 7.07
N ASP A 19 -3.33 13.47 6.33
CA ASP A 19 -4.60 13.83 5.68
C ASP A 19 -5.06 12.75 4.69
N TYR A 20 -4.15 12.29 3.83
CA TYR A 20 -4.42 11.20 2.90
C TYR A 20 -4.80 9.90 3.64
N SER A 21 -4.03 9.50 4.63
CA SER A 21 -4.27 8.28 5.42
C SER A 21 -5.64 8.29 6.11
N ALA A 22 -6.15 9.45 6.52
CA ALA A 22 -7.46 9.59 7.13
C ALA A 22 -8.62 9.31 6.17
N HIS A 23 -8.40 9.42 4.85
CA HIS A 23 -9.44 9.32 3.82
C HIS A 23 -9.28 8.12 2.88
N VAL A 24 -8.15 7.42 2.92
CA VAL A 24 -7.86 6.32 1.99
C VAL A 24 -8.90 5.18 2.05
N TRP A 25 -9.50 4.96 3.20
CA TRP A 25 -10.50 3.92 3.40
C TRP A 25 -11.84 4.20 2.68
N GLU A 26 -12.13 5.46 2.32
CA GLU A 26 -13.38 5.85 1.66
C GLU A 26 -13.52 5.21 0.27
N ASP A 27 -12.39 4.95 -0.39
CA ASP A 27 -12.34 4.31 -1.71
C ASP A 27 -12.20 2.78 -1.64
N HIS A 28 -12.31 2.21 -0.45
CA HIS A 28 -12.12 0.77 -0.27
C HIS A 28 -13.32 -0.06 -0.66
N CYS A 29 -13.00 -1.18 -1.28
CA CYS A 29 -13.94 -2.25 -1.50
C CYS A 29 -14.37 -2.91 -0.17
N SER A 30 -15.63 -3.32 -0.07
CA SER A 30 -16.20 -4.01 1.09
C SER A 30 -16.26 -5.53 0.91
N CYS A 31 -15.45 -6.11 0.03
CA CYS A 31 -15.41 -7.55 -0.19
C CYS A 31 -14.88 -8.30 1.05
N GLY A 32 -15.10 -9.60 1.09
CA GLY A 32 -14.69 -10.43 2.22
C GLY A 32 -13.19 -10.38 2.51
N TYR A 33 -12.34 -10.32 1.48
CA TYR A 33 -10.89 -10.18 1.66
C TYR A 33 -10.51 -8.89 2.40
N CYS A 34 -11.08 -7.76 2.01
CA CYS A 34 -10.83 -6.48 2.66
C CYS A 34 -11.35 -6.48 4.10
N ARG A 35 -12.55 -6.99 4.34
CA ARG A 35 -13.12 -7.08 5.68
C ARG A 35 -12.29 -8.00 6.58
N ASN A 36 -11.85 -9.14 6.06
CA ASN A 36 -10.99 -10.06 6.80
C ASN A 36 -9.62 -9.42 7.13
N PHE A 37 -9.08 -8.65 6.20
CA PHE A 37 -7.84 -7.89 6.43
C PHE A 37 -7.99 -6.96 7.64
N TYR A 38 -9.04 -6.15 7.70
CA TYR A 38 -9.26 -5.21 8.81
C TYR A 38 -9.45 -5.91 10.15
N GLU A 39 -10.08 -7.08 10.17
CA GLU A 39 -10.29 -7.84 11.40
C GLU A 39 -9.01 -8.51 11.94
N THR A 40 -8.03 -8.76 11.09
CA THR A 40 -6.89 -9.62 11.42
C THR A 40 -5.53 -8.92 11.46
N ILE A 41 -5.34 -7.86 10.69
CA ILE A 41 -4.01 -7.28 10.46
C ILE A 41 -3.31 -6.79 11.72
N ASP A 42 -4.02 -6.11 12.61
CA ASP A 42 -3.43 -5.53 13.82
C ASP A 42 -2.98 -6.61 14.81
N LYS A 43 -3.69 -7.73 14.86
CA LYS A 43 -3.34 -8.87 15.71
C LYS A 43 -2.21 -9.70 15.13
N ALA A 44 -2.22 -9.90 13.81
CA ALA A 44 -1.23 -10.70 13.12
C ALA A 44 0.14 -9.99 13.05
N TYR A 45 0.12 -8.68 12.89
CA TYR A 45 1.33 -7.86 12.74
C TYR A 45 1.27 -6.62 13.66
N PRO A 46 1.43 -6.81 14.98
CA PRO A 46 1.19 -5.76 15.96
C PRO A 46 2.16 -4.58 15.92
N LYS A 47 3.33 -4.74 15.28
CA LYS A 47 4.33 -3.67 15.14
C LYS A 47 4.06 -2.75 13.95
N LEU A 48 3.22 -3.19 13.00
CA LEU A 48 2.99 -2.46 11.75
C LEU A 48 2.40 -1.08 11.99
N LYS A 49 1.44 -0.95 12.90
CA LYS A 49 0.78 0.32 13.20
C LYS A 49 1.74 1.42 13.68
N LEU A 50 2.61 1.07 14.63
CA LEU A 50 3.61 2.01 15.14
C LEU A 50 4.66 2.36 14.07
N PHE A 51 5.00 1.41 13.24
CA PHE A 51 5.91 1.63 12.12
C PHE A 51 5.33 2.64 11.12
N LEU A 52 4.10 2.43 10.66
CA LEU A 52 3.44 3.33 9.71
C LEU A 52 3.20 4.73 10.30
N LYS A 53 2.98 4.82 11.60
CA LYS A 53 2.79 6.08 12.31
C LYS A 53 4.01 7.02 12.21
N GLN A 54 5.21 6.47 12.08
CA GLN A 54 6.43 7.28 11.88
C GLN A 54 6.36 8.10 10.59
N PHE A 55 5.63 7.63 9.58
CA PHE A 55 5.42 8.32 8.32
C PHE A 55 4.18 9.25 8.32
N GLY A 56 3.47 9.32 9.43
CA GLY A 56 2.23 10.08 9.54
C GLY A 56 0.96 9.29 9.24
N MET A 57 1.05 7.98 9.08
CA MET A 57 -0.10 7.12 8.82
C MET A 57 -0.70 6.62 10.14
N ASP A 58 -1.91 7.06 10.46
CA ASP A 58 -2.66 6.60 11.63
C ASP A 58 -3.55 5.37 11.35
N SER A 59 -3.67 4.99 10.08
CA SER A 59 -4.51 3.88 9.63
C SER A 59 -3.67 2.74 9.07
N LEU A 60 -4.11 1.52 9.30
CA LEU A 60 -3.57 0.32 8.65
C LEU A 60 -4.19 0.06 7.26
N THR A 61 -5.09 0.93 6.82
CA THR A 61 -5.72 0.84 5.50
C THR A 61 -4.70 1.07 4.40
N PRO A 62 -4.43 0.08 3.54
CA PRO A 62 -3.48 0.23 2.45
C PRO A 62 -4.09 1.00 1.28
N GLU A 63 -3.24 1.54 0.42
CA GLU A 63 -3.63 2.05 -0.90
C GLU A 63 -4.21 0.91 -1.75
N GLU A 64 -3.56 -0.24 -1.68
CA GLU A 64 -3.99 -1.42 -2.40
C GLU A 64 -3.70 -2.68 -1.59
N MET A 65 -4.64 -3.61 -1.64
CA MET A 65 -4.49 -4.96 -1.14
C MET A 65 -4.66 -5.93 -2.30
N SER A 66 -3.66 -6.76 -2.53
CA SER A 66 -3.65 -7.80 -3.57
C SER A 66 -3.77 -9.17 -2.92
N PRO A 67 -4.95 -9.78 -2.91
CA PRO A 67 -5.10 -11.15 -2.43
C PRO A 67 -4.45 -12.12 -3.42
N ILE A 68 -3.57 -12.99 -2.91
CA ILE A 68 -2.89 -14.02 -3.68
C ILE A 68 -3.64 -15.35 -3.49
N GLU A 69 -3.97 -15.65 -2.24
CA GLU A 69 -4.81 -16.77 -1.81
C GLU A 69 -5.72 -16.28 -0.68
N PRO A 70 -6.73 -17.04 -0.27
CA PRO A 70 -7.65 -16.60 0.80
C PRO A 70 -6.98 -16.13 2.08
N THR A 71 -5.83 -16.71 2.44
CA THR A 71 -5.06 -16.36 3.65
C THR A 71 -3.74 -15.66 3.37
N LEU A 72 -3.45 -15.35 2.10
CA LEU A 72 -2.20 -14.68 1.70
C LEU A 72 -2.51 -13.43 0.89
N CYS A 73 -1.93 -12.32 1.27
CA CYS A 73 -2.07 -11.06 0.54
C CYS A 73 -0.77 -10.26 0.55
N MET A 74 -0.70 -9.28 -0.34
CA MET A 74 0.28 -8.21 -0.32
C MET A 74 -0.44 -6.88 -0.18
N VAL A 75 0.17 -5.93 0.50
CA VAL A 75 -0.38 -4.58 0.66
C VAL A 75 0.63 -3.52 0.27
N SER A 76 0.12 -2.39 -0.19
CA SER A 76 0.93 -1.22 -0.53
C SER A 76 0.40 0.02 0.16
N TYR A 77 1.32 0.83 0.68
CA TYR A 77 1.02 2.10 1.33
C TYR A 77 1.71 3.23 0.58
N CYS A 78 1.00 4.33 0.36
CA CYS A 78 1.56 5.54 -0.25
C CYS A 78 1.85 6.59 0.82
N ILE A 79 3.02 7.19 0.75
CA ILE A 79 3.51 8.18 1.70
C ILE A 79 3.97 9.40 0.89
N CYS A 80 3.48 10.58 1.25
CA CYS A 80 3.91 11.82 0.62
C CYS A 80 5.34 12.15 1.02
N GLY A 81 6.25 12.21 0.07
CA GLY A 81 7.66 12.48 0.33
C GLY A 81 8.59 11.89 -0.71
N SER A 82 9.86 11.87 -0.39
CA SER A 82 10.92 11.38 -1.26
C SER A 82 11.96 10.57 -0.50
N ILE A 83 12.71 9.75 -1.24
CA ILE A 83 13.84 9.00 -0.71
C ILE A 83 15.09 9.89 -0.82
N VAL A 84 15.69 10.25 0.31
CA VAL A 84 16.96 11.00 0.37
C VAL A 84 18.13 10.05 0.20
N LYS A 85 18.08 8.90 0.87
CA LYS A 85 19.09 7.85 0.76
C LYS A 85 18.44 6.48 0.77
N ARG A 86 18.75 5.67 -0.23
CA ARG A 86 18.32 4.27 -0.26
C ARG A 86 19.14 3.41 0.69
N GLY A 87 18.46 2.54 1.41
CA GLY A 87 19.11 1.51 2.21
C GLY A 87 19.58 0.33 1.35
N ILE A 88 20.45 -0.49 1.94
CA ILE A 88 20.97 -1.71 1.29
C ILE A 88 19.97 -2.86 1.41
N PHE A 89 19.26 -2.94 2.54
CA PHE A 89 18.28 -3.98 2.82
C PHE A 89 16.85 -3.45 2.69
N PRO A 90 15.86 -4.35 2.47
CA PRO A 90 14.45 -3.97 2.56
C PRO A 90 14.12 -3.30 3.89
N LEU A 91 13.13 -2.43 3.87
CA LEU A 91 12.66 -1.75 5.06
C LEU A 91 11.89 -2.71 5.96
N ASP A 92 12.24 -2.82 7.21
CA ASP A 92 11.67 -3.80 8.15
C ASP A 92 10.95 -3.09 9.30
N SER A 93 9.67 -3.40 9.49
CA SER A 93 8.89 -2.90 10.62
C SER A 93 9.14 -3.68 11.93
N GLY A 94 9.81 -4.81 11.84
CA GLY A 94 10.00 -5.79 12.90
C GLY A 94 9.14 -7.04 12.75
N ASP A 95 8.05 -6.97 12.01
CA ASP A 95 7.19 -8.11 11.67
C ASP A 95 6.72 -8.11 10.20
N VAL A 96 6.90 -7.02 9.48
CA VAL A 96 6.61 -6.92 8.03
C VAL A 96 7.81 -6.31 7.32
N VAL A 97 8.19 -6.90 6.20
CA VAL A 97 9.27 -6.41 5.34
C VAL A 97 8.66 -5.72 4.11
N PHE A 98 9.18 -4.55 3.77
CA PHE A 98 8.71 -3.74 2.66
C PHE A 98 9.77 -3.52 1.60
N ALA A 99 9.39 -3.68 0.34
CA ALA A 99 10.09 -3.06 -0.76
C ALA A 99 9.70 -1.58 -0.84
N VAL A 100 10.65 -0.72 -1.11
CA VAL A 100 10.44 0.73 -1.20
C VAL A 100 10.65 1.17 -2.64
N SER A 101 9.66 1.88 -3.19
CA SER A 101 9.73 2.45 -4.53
C SER A 101 9.25 3.90 -4.55
N THR A 102 9.56 4.62 -5.63
CA THR A 102 9.09 5.98 -5.85
C THR A 102 7.86 6.00 -6.75
N ASP A 103 7.22 7.16 -6.87
CA ASP A 103 6.14 7.42 -7.82
C ASP A 103 6.53 7.07 -9.26
N CYS A 104 7.77 7.37 -9.66
CA CYS A 104 8.28 7.05 -10.99
C CYS A 104 8.44 5.54 -11.23
N GLU A 105 8.73 4.78 -10.19
CA GLU A 105 8.92 3.32 -10.24
C GLU A 105 7.60 2.55 -10.13
N ASN A 106 6.53 3.22 -9.69
CA ASN A 106 5.23 2.59 -9.41
C ASN A 106 4.06 3.38 -10.03
N PRO A 107 3.96 3.42 -11.37
CA PRO A 107 3.01 4.28 -12.09
C PRO A 107 1.54 3.89 -11.93
N LEU A 108 1.24 2.77 -11.27
CA LEU A 108 -0.14 2.31 -11.02
C LEU A 108 -0.83 3.07 -9.88
N TYR A 109 -0.06 3.76 -9.02
CA TYR A 109 -0.61 4.50 -7.90
C TYR A 109 -0.75 5.98 -8.24
N GLU A 110 -1.90 6.53 -7.90
CA GLU A 110 -2.24 7.95 -8.13
C GLU A 110 -2.83 8.56 -6.84
N PRO A 111 -2.05 8.60 -5.74
CA PRO A 111 -2.54 9.24 -4.54
C PRO A 111 -2.72 10.75 -4.80
N PRO A 112 -3.71 11.40 -4.17
CA PRO A 112 -4.07 12.79 -4.47
C PRO A 112 -3.12 13.81 -3.84
N PHE A 113 -1.83 13.54 -3.81
CA PHE A 113 -0.85 14.44 -3.21
C PHE A 113 -0.50 15.64 -4.08
N GLY A 114 -0.52 15.49 -5.41
CA GLY A 114 0.05 16.45 -6.33
C GLY A 114 1.54 16.73 -6.09
N LYS A 115 2.25 15.81 -5.42
CA LYS A 115 3.65 15.88 -4.96
C LYS A 115 4.29 14.51 -5.12
N PRO A 116 5.64 14.40 -5.05
CA PRO A 116 6.31 13.11 -5.02
C PRO A 116 5.81 12.24 -3.87
N PHE A 117 5.74 10.95 -4.11
CA PHE A 117 5.34 9.98 -3.09
C PHE A 117 6.24 8.74 -3.11
N ILE A 118 6.22 8.03 -1.99
CA ILE A 118 6.92 6.78 -1.77
C ILE A 118 5.87 5.68 -1.67
N VAL A 119 6.15 4.51 -2.22
CA VAL A 119 5.31 3.32 -2.08
C VAL A 119 6.05 2.28 -1.26
N LEU A 120 5.42 1.82 -0.18
CA LEU A 120 5.87 0.68 0.62
C LEU A 120 5.03 -0.52 0.22
N THR A 121 5.65 -1.52 -0.38
CA THR A 121 4.98 -2.77 -0.77
C THR A 121 5.45 -3.91 0.12
N SER A 122 4.53 -4.55 0.82
CA SER A 122 4.86 -5.67 1.71
C SER A 122 5.28 -6.91 0.93
N GLY A 123 6.00 -7.81 1.60
CA GLY A 123 6.05 -9.21 1.20
C GLY A 123 4.70 -9.89 1.43
N LEU A 124 4.64 -11.20 1.23
CA LEU A 124 3.44 -11.98 1.51
C LEU A 124 3.08 -11.92 2.99
N LEU A 125 1.85 -11.49 3.27
CA LEU A 125 1.27 -11.48 4.60
C LEU A 125 0.34 -12.67 4.73
N GLU A 126 0.51 -13.44 5.80
CA GLU A 126 -0.38 -14.52 6.16
C GLU A 126 -1.40 -14.03 7.20
N LEU A 127 -2.68 -14.09 6.85
CA LEU A 127 -3.77 -13.67 7.71
C LEU A 127 -4.77 -14.82 7.88
N PRO A 128 -5.18 -15.16 9.12
CA PRO A 128 -6.19 -16.19 9.32
C PRO A 128 -7.54 -15.70 8.77
N TRP A 129 -8.33 -16.63 8.22
CA TRP A 129 -9.69 -16.30 7.81
C TRP A 129 -10.60 -16.39 9.03
N VAL A 130 -11.18 -15.28 9.43
CA VAL A 130 -12.02 -15.18 10.65
C VAL A 130 -13.47 -14.83 10.38
N LEU A 131 -13.83 -14.53 9.13
CA LEU A 131 -15.19 -14.22 8.77
C LEU A 131 -16.06 -15.49 8.69
N ASP A 132 -17.33 -15.34 9.00
CA ASP A 132 -18.37 -16.38 8.91
C ASP A 132 -18.87 -16.62 7.46
N GLU A 133 -18.04 -16.27 6.48
CA GLU A 133 -18.33 -16.40 5.05
C GLU A 133 -17.44 -17.48 4.45
N ASP A 134 -17.95 -18.18 3.43
CA ASP A 134 -17.15 -19.14 2.69
C ASP A 134 -16.08 -18.40 1.87
N MET A 135 -14.82 -18.77 2.05
CA MET A 135 -13.69 -18.20 1.30
C MET A 135 -13.86 -18.37 -0.20
N ASP A 136 -14.46 -19.46 -0.65
CA ASP A 136 -14.65 -19.77 -2.07
C ASP A 136 -15.71 -18.89 -2.75
N GLU A 137 -16.58 -18.26 -1.97
CA GLU A 137 -17.63 -17.35 -2.45
C GLU A 137 -17.17 -15.89 -2.49
N VAL A 138 -16.00 -15.59 -1.95
CA VAL A 138 -15.47 -14.22 -1.91
C VAL A 138 -14.84 -13.86 -3.25
N ILE A 139 -15.40 -12.86 -3.90
CA ILE A 139 -14.83 -12.32 -5.15
C ILE A 139 -13.63 -11.45 -4.80
N SER A 140 -12.47 -11.80 -5.37
CA SER A 140 -11.27 -10.96 -5.27
C SER A 140 -11.47 -9.66 -6.04
N PRO A 141 -11.12 -8.49 -5.48
CA PRO A 141 -11.15 -7.22 -6.22
C PRO A 141 -10.34 -7.27 -7.52
N ALA A 142 -9.25 -8.03 -7.55
CA ALA A 142 -8.43 -8.24 -8.74
C ALA A 142 -9.17 -8.96 -9.89
N ASN A 143 -10.26 -9.66 -9.60
CA ASN A 143 -11.08 -10.36 -10.57
C ASN A 143 -12.34 -9.57 -10.96
N GLU A 144 -12.57 -8.41 -10.35
CA GLU A 144 -13.71 -7.56 -10.73
C GLU A 144 -13.43 -6.86 -12.07
N PRO A 145 -14.38 -6.91 -13.03
CA PRO A 145 -14.19 -6.26 -14.34
C PRO A 145 -13.82 -4.79 -14.25
N GLU A 146 -14.45 -4.05 -13.34
CA GLU A 146 -14.17 -2.61 -13.12
C GLU A 146 -12.73 -2.37 -12.63
N TYR A 147 -12.23 -3.22 -11.75
CA TYR A 147 -10.85 -3.14 -11.28
C TYR A 147 -9.87 -3.37 -12.43
N MET A 148 -10.07 -4.43 -13.21
CA MET A 148 -9.23 -4.76 -14.35
C MET A 148 -9.25 -3.66 -15.41
N GLU A 149 -10.41 -3.07 -15.69
CA GLU A 149 -10.54 -1.96 -16.62
C GLU A 149 -9.78 -0.71 -16.14
N ARG A 150 -9.90 -0.37 -14.86
CA ARG A 150 -9.18 0.74 -14.24
C ARG A 150 -7.66 0.54 -14.31
N MET A 151 -7.18 -0.65 -14.01
CA MET A 151 -5.75 -0.99 -14.08
C MET A 151 -5.23 -0.93 -15.52
N ALA A 152 -5.98 -1.47 -16.47
CA ALA A 152 -5.62 -1.41 -17.90
C ALA A 152 -5.53 0.04 -18.40
N LYS A 153 -6.47 0.89 -17.99
CA LYS A 153 -6.47 2.31 -18.34
C LYS A 153 -5.23 3.03 -17.82
N ARG A 154 -4.88 2.82 -16.55
CA ARG A 154 -3.67 3.39 -15.93
C ARG A 154 -2.39 2.97 -16.65
N LEU A 155 -2.29 1.69 -17.01
CA LEU A 155 -1.14 1.18 -17.77
C LEU A 155 -1.01 1.85 -19.14
N LEU A 156 -2.11 2.03 -19.86
CA LEU A 156 -2.11 2.67 -21.16
C LEU A 156 -1.73 4.16 -21.08
N GLU A 157 -2.25 4.89 -20.11
CA GLU A 157 -1.91 6.30 -19.88
C GLU A 157 -0.41 6.48 -19.59
N ASN A 158 0.20 5.56 -18.86
CA ASN A 158 1.63 5.58 -18.55
C ASN A 158 2.51 5.28 -19.77
N VAL A 159 2.10 4.33 -20.62
CA VAL A 159 2.81 4.03 -21.88
C VAL A 159 2.81 5.25 -22.79
N ASP A 160 1.69 5.96 -22.92
CA ASP A 160 1.59 7.17 -23.72
C ASP A 160 2.47 8.29 -23.16
N SER A 161 2.55 8.43 -21.83
CA SER A 161 3.43 9.41 -21.18
C SER A 161 4.91 9.14 -21.42
N GLU A 162 5.34 7.88 -21.34
CA GLU A 162 6.73 7.48 -21.64
C GLU A 162 7.09 7.68 -23.11
N SER A 163 6.17 7.40 -24.03
CA SER A 163 6.41 7.61 -25.47
C SER A 163 6.51 9.07 -25.86
N MET A 164 5.88 10.00 -25.10
CA MET A 164 5.99 11.45 -25.30
C MET A 164 7.29 12.05 -24.76
N LEU A 165 7.99 11.35 -23.86
CA LEU A 165 9.26 11.78 -23.27
C LEU A 165 10.49 11.27 -24.01
N SER A 166 10.32 10.40 -24.97
CA SER A 166 11.36 9.86 -25.86
C SER A 166 11.47 10.65 -27.21
#